data_cd15a07d33ae651a15525f0547780ba3
#
_entry.id   cd15a07d33ae651a15525f0547780ba3
#
_cell.length_a   1.000
_cell.length_b   1.000
_cell.length_c   1.000
_cell.angle_alpha   90.00
_cell.angle_beta   90.00
_cell.angle_gamma   90.00
#
_symmetry.space_group_name_H-M   'P 1'
#
loop_
_entity.id
_entity.type
_entity.pdbx_description
1 polymer ?
#
loop_
_entity_poly.entity_id
_entity_poly.type
_entity_poly.pdbx_seq_one_letter_code
_entity_poly.pdbx_strand_id
1 'polypeptide(L)'
;MKIGFLGTGHITSSVIEGILKSKLKIKKIYISPRNRLISKKLSKKFKKVTISKNNQQLINMANWVFLAVTPKVGHNILKNLNFRQNQKIISFISTISLEKLKKYTKNQNITRVIPLPFIGIKKGPIIICPSDKRVKRFFDKLGTVIEIKNEKISKNFWTTSSFMAPFYQMMRVTSD
;
A
#
# COMPACT_ATOMS: atom_id res chain seq x y z
N MET A 1 -16.47 -4.05 -0.78
CA MET A 1 -15.59 -3.26 0.10
C MET A 1 -15.18 -1.98 -0.63
N LYS A 2 -15.04 -0.84 0.09
CA LYS A 2 -14.49 0.42 -0.43
C LYS A 2 -13.08 0.59 0.11
N ILE A 3 -12.11 0.94 -0.73
CA ILE A 3 -10.70 1.13 -0.32
C ILE A 3 -10.20 2.49 -0.77
N GLY A 4 -9.24 3.05 -0.03
CA GLY A 4 -8.66 4.35 -0.30
C GLY A 4 -7.13 4.30 -0.28
N PHE A 5 -6.46 4.97 -1.22
CA PHE A 5 -5.01 5.06 -1.30
C PHE A 5 -4.55 6.49 -1.03
N LEU A 6 -3.95 6.72 0.13
CA LEU A 6 -3.20 7.93 0.43
C LEU A 6 -1.83 7.84 -0.26
N GLY A 7 -1.68 8.56 -1.34
CA GLY A 7 -0.55 8.49 -2.25
C GLY A 7 -0.88 7.73 -3.53
N THR A 8 -0.55 8.35 -4.66
CA THR A 8 -0.84 7.84 -6.01
C THR A 8 0.46 7.79 -6.79
N GLY A 9 1.33 6.83 -6.44
CA GLY A 9 2.62 6.56 -7.07
C GLY A 9 2.58 5.26 -7.88
N HIS A 10 3.77 4.82 -8.35
CA HIS A 10 3.93 3.59 -9.13
C HIS A 10 3.43 2.35 -8.39
N ILE A 11 3.79 2.20 -7.10
CA ILE A 11 3.34 1.04 -6.31
C ILE A 11 1.82 1.02 -6.14
N THR A 12 1.19 2.18 -5.94
CA THR A 12 -0.27 2.29 -5.88
C THR A 12 -0.92 1.84 -7.19
N SER A 13 -0.35 2.25 -8.33
CA SER A 13 -0.83 1.84 -9.65
C SER A 13 -0.75 0.33 -9.82
N SER A 14 0.38 -0.29 -9.51
CA SER A 14 0.57 -1.74 -9.59
C SER A 14 -0.40 -2.50 -8.68
N VAL A 15 -0.58 -2.03 -7.44
CA VAL A 15 -1.53 -2.65 -6.49
C VAL A 15 -2.97 -2.53 -6.99
N ILE A 16 -3.40 -1.38 -7.50
CA ILE A 16 -4.73 -1.19 -8.07
C ILE A 16 -4.95 -2.10 -9.28
N GLU A 17 -3.98 -2.22 -10.16
CA GLU A 17 -4.05 -3.12 -11.31
C GLU A 17 -4.18 -4.58 -10.88
N GLY A 18 -3.36 -5.03 -9.92
CA GLY A 18 -3.46 -6.37 -9.35
C GLY A 18 -4.83 -6.64 -8.73
N ILE A 19 -5.33 -5.70 -7.91
CA ILE A 19 -6.67 -5.80 -7.30
C ILE A 19 -7.77 -5.96 -8.36
N LEU A 20 -7.74 -5.13 -9.40
CA LEU A 20 -8.78 -5.13 -10.42
C LEU A 20 -8.72 -6.33 -11.37
N LYS A 21 -7.52 -6.93 -11.52
CA LYS A 21 -7.33 -8.20 -12.23
C LYS A 21 -7.62 -9.43 -11.37
N SER A 22 -7.81 -9.25 -10.06
CA SER A 22 -8.08 -10.34 -9.12
C SER A 22 -9.58 -10.62 -8.98
N LYS A 23 -9.92 -11.70 -8.25
CA LYS A 23 -11.30 -12.05 -7.86
C LYS A 23 -11.80 -11.28 -6.63
N LEU A 24 -11.10 -10.20 -6.19
CA LEU A 24 -11.49 -9.38 -5.04
C LEU A 24 -12.76 -8.57 -5.34
N LYS A 25 -13.76 -8.68 -4.47
CA LYS A 25 -15.03 -7.94 -4.58
C LYS A 25 -14.88 -6.51 -4.07
N ILE A 26 -14.24 -5.64 -4.87
CA ILE A 26 -14.08 -4.21 -4.58
C ILE A 26 -15.23 -3.43 -5.22
N LYS A 27 -15.93 -2.64 -4.39
CA LYS A 27 -17.02 -1.77 -4.83
C LYS A 27 -16.49 -0.47 -5.44
N LYS A 28 -15.50 0.18 -4.77
CA LYS A 28 -14.94 1.46 -5.20
C LYS A 28 -13.51 1.61 -4.66
N ILE A 29 -12.66 2.29 -5.41
CA ILE A 29 -11.29 2.66 -5.06
C ILE A 29 -11.18 4.17 -5.10
N TYR A 30 -10.84 4.77 -3.96
CA TYR A 30 -10.58 6.21 -3.83
C TYR A 30 -9.08 6.44 -3.83
N ILE A 31 -8.61 7.42 -4.60
CA ILE A 31 -7.20 7.78 -4.69
C ILE A 31 -6.98 9.24 -4.39
N SER A 32 -5.81 9.58 -3.81
CA SER A 32 -5.46 10.96 -3.51
C SER A 32 -5.18 11.77 -4.78
N PRO A 33 -5.48 13.09 -4.79
CA PRO A 33 -5.38 13.94 -5.98
C PRO A 33 -3.96 14.41 -6.29
N ARG A 34 -2.98 14.17 -5.39
CA ARG A 34 -1.67 14.86 -5.42
C ARG A 34 -0.89 14.62 -6.72
N ASN A 35 -0.79 13.39 -7.18
CA ASN A 35 -0.14 13.08 -8.46
C ASN A 35 -1.18 13.08 -9.58
N ARG A 36 -1.37 14.26 -10.19
CA ARG A 36 -2.42 14.48 -11.20
C ARG A 36 -2.29 13.58 -12.42
N LEU A 37 -1.07 13.30 -12.88
CA LEU A 37 -0.83 12.46 -14.06
C LEU A 37 -1.27 11.02 -13.81
N ILE A 38 -0.76 10.41 -12.75
CA ILE A 38 -1.08 9.01 -12.41
C ILE A 38 -2.55 8.86 -12.00
N SER A 39 -3.08 9.78 -11.19
CA SER A 39 -4.47 9.71 -10.75
C SER A 39 -5.46 9.84 -11.90
N LYS A 40 -5.23 10.77 -12.86
CA LYS A 40 -6.04 10.88 -14.07
C LYS A 40 -5.94 9.63 -14.95
N LYS A 41 -4.72 9.08 -15.15
CA LYS A 41 -4.51 7.84 -15.90
C LYS A 41 -5.31 6.67 -15.30
N LEU A 42 -5.22 6.48 -13.98
CA LEU A 42 -5.93 5.40 -13.28
C LEU A 42 -7.44 5.56 -13.32
N SER A 43 -7.96 6.77 -13.09
CA SER A 43 -9.41 7.02 -13.10
C SER A 43 -10.02 6.90 -14.50
N LYS A 44 -9.28 7.26 -15.56
CA LYS A 44 -9.70 7.04 -16.95
C LYS A 44 -9.68 5.55 -17.32
N LYS A 45 -8.62 4.82 -16.90
CA LYS A 45 -8.45 3.39 -17.21
C LYS A 45 -9.47 2.49 -16.49
N PHE A 46 -9.87 2.86 -15.27
CA PHE A 46 -10.66 1.98 -14.42
C PHE A 46 -11.90 2.66 -13.84
N LYS A 47 -13.11 2.25 -14.28
CA LYS A 47 -14.41 2.80 -13.81
C LYS A 47 -14.62 2.73 -12.29
N LYS A 48 -13.95 1.80 -11.59
CA LYS A 48 -14.02 1.67 -10.13
C LYS A 48 -13.12 2.66 -9.38
N VAL A 49 -12.21 3.36 -10.06
CA VAL A 49 -11.27 4.31 -9.45
C VAL A 49 -11.82 5.72 -9.52
N THR A 50 -11.82 6.41 -8.39
CA THR A 50 -12.30 7.81 -8.25
C THR A 50 -11.26 8.64 -7.54
N ILE A 51 -10.93 9.80 -8.11
CA ILE A 51 -10.07 10.79 -7.46
C ILE A 51 -10.88 11.52 -6.40
N SER A 52 -10.40 11.54 -5.16
CA SER A 52 -11.03 12.29 -4.07
C SER A 52 -10.65 13.77 -4.13
N LYS A 53 -11.50 14.66 -3.61
CA LYS A 53 -11.22 16.10 -3.53
C LYS A 53 -9.97 16.38 -2.66
N ASN A 54 -9.84 15.63 -1.56
CA ASN A 54 -8.71 15.72 -0.63
C ASN A 54 -8.51 14.39 0.12
N ASN A 55 -7.46 14.31 0.93
CA ASN A 55 -7.11 13.10 1.68
C ASN A 55 -8.14 12.76 2.76
N GLN A 56 -8.75 13.76 3.43
CA GLN A 56 -9.74 13.49 4.46
C GLN A 56 -11.01 12.88 3.87
N GLN A 57 -11.49 13.39 2.74
CA GLN A 57 -12.64 12.78 2.04
C GLN A 57 -12.36 11.32 1.67
N LEU A 58 -11.16 11.03 1.16
CA LEU A 58 -10.75 9.66 0.84
C LEU A 58 -10.88 8.75 2.07
N ILE A 59 -10.33 9.18 3.21
CA ILE A 59 -10.38 8.42 4.46
C ILE A 59 -11.84 8.19 4.88
N ASN A 60 -12.67 9.23 4.84
CA ASN A 60 -14.07 9.14 5.26
C ASN A 60 -14.88 8.13 4.42
N MET A 61 -14.55 7.97 3.13
CA MET A 61 -15.27 7.09 2.22
C MET A 61 -14.76 5.65 2.21
N ALA A 62 -13.55 5.37 2.70
CA ALA A 62 -12.92 4.06 2.64
C ALA A 62 -13.17 3.21 3.90
N ASN A 63 -13.32 1.89 3.72
CA ASN A 63 -13.28 0.92 4.83
C ASN A 63 -11.83 0.55 5.18
N TRP A 64 -11.01 0.37 4.15
CA TRP A 64 -9.57 0.14 4.27
C TRP A 64 -8.81 1.31 3.67
N VAL A 65 -7.82 1.83 4.39
CA VAL A 65 -6.98 2.94 3.95
C VAL A 65 -5.54 2.45 3.78
N PHE A 66 -5.01 2.63 2.58
CA PHE A 66 -3.65 2.27 2.22
C PHE A 66 -2.77 3.52 2.30
N LEU A 67 -1.77 3.50 3.18
CA LEU A 67 -0.78 4.56 3.32
C LEU A 67 0.36 4.29 2.33
N ALA A 68 0.29 4.92 1.17
CA ALA A 68 1.22 4.72 0.05
C ALA A 68 1.99 6.01 -0.30
N VAL A 69 2.34 6.78 0.70
CA VAL A 69 3.16 8.00 0.60
C VAL A 69 4.60 7.73 1.03
N THR A 70 5.52 8.60 0.61
CA THR A 70 6.90 8.55 1.12
C THR A 70 6.95 8.86 2.62
N PRO A 71 7.96 8.39 3.36
CA PRO A 71 8.07 8.64 4.79
C PRO A 71 8.00 10.13 5.16
N LYS A 72 8.72 10.99 4.43
CA LYS A 72 8.71 12.45 4.62
C LYS A 72 7.29 13.01 4.54
N VAL A 73 6.53 12.63 3.52
CA VAL A 73 5.13 13.04 3.36
C VAL A 73 4.25 12.46 4.46
N GLY A 74 4.44 11.18 4.81
CA GLY A 74 3.70 10.52 5.88
C GLY A 74 3.84 11.24 7.22
N HIS A 75 5.05 11.62 7.61
CA HIS A 75 5.29 12.40 8.83
C HIS A 75 4.49 13.72 8.87
N ASN A 76 4.37 14.38 7.72
CA ASN A 76 3.74 15.70 7.65
C ASN A 76 2.20 15.62 7.63
N ILE A 77 1.62 14.64 6.92
CA ILE A 77 0.17 14.64 6.68
C ILE A 77 -0.62 13.78 7.66
N LEU A 78 -0.06 12.65 8.14
CA LEU A 78 -0.85 11.68 8.91
C LEU A 78 -1.36 12.22 10.25
N LYS A 79 -0.61 13.13 10.87
CA LYS A 79 -1.00 13.77 12.14
C LYS A 79 -2.23 14.65 12.02
N ASN A 80 -2.47 15.20 10.82
CA ASN A 80 -3.54 16.17 10.54
C ASN A 80 -4.77 15.52 9.90
N LEU A 81 -4.80 14.18 9.85
CA LEU A 81 -5.89 13.41 9.24
C LEU A 81 -6.61 12.58 10.31
N ASN A 82 -7.93 12.59 10.26
CA ASN A 82 -8.77 11.86 11.19
C ASN A 82 -9.16 10.50 10.61
N PHE A 83 -8.69 9.43 11.28
CA PHE A 83 -9.02 8.04 10.94
C PHE A 83 -10.08 7.52 11.91
N ARG A 84 -11.03 6.71 11.42
CA ARG A 84 -12.00 6.04 12.28
C ARG A 84 -11.38 4.82 12.96
N GLN A 85 -11.75 4.55 14.21
CA GLN A 85 -11.19 3.43 15.00
C GLN A 85 -11.44 2.06 14.36
N ASN A 86 -12.55 1.88 13.67
CA ASN A 86 -12.91 0.63 13.01
C ASN A 86 -12.31 0.48 11.60
N GLN A 87 -11.56 1.47 11.09
CA GLN A 87 -10.89 1.36 9.79
C GLN A 87 -9.70 0.42 9.88
N LYS A 88 -9.52 -0.40 8.85
CA LYS A 88 -8.27 -1.11 8.64
C LYS A 88 -7.28 -0.21 7.92
N ILE A 89 -6.11 -0.03 8.49
CA ILE A 89 -5.01 0.73 7.87
C ILE A 89 -3.96 -0.25 7.36
N ILE A 90 -3.62 -0.13 6.10
CA ILE A 90 -2.55 -0.89 5.44
C ILE A 90 -1.42 0.08 5.13
N SER A 91 -0.25 -0.10 5.75
CA SER A 91 0.90 0.79 5.53
C SER A 91 1.90 0.17 4.56
N PHE A 92 2.18 0.86 3.47
CA PHE A 92 3.30 0.56 2.57
C PHE A 92 4.58 1.33 2.96
N ILE A 93 4.53 2.13 4.03
CA ILE A 93 5.67 2.91 4.51
C ILE A 93 6.56 2.01 5.36
N SER A 94 7.74 1.68 4.86
CA SER A 94 8.67 0.75 5.54
C SER A 94 9.42 1.38 6.73
N THR A 95 9.76 2.65 6.66
CA THR A 95 10.69 3.31 7.58
C THR A 95 10.04 4.02 8.78
N ILE A 96 8.72 4.20 8.80
CA ILE A 96 8.00 4.68 9.99
C ILE A 96 7.54 3.47 10.80
N SER A 97 7.93 3.37 12.09
CA SER A 97 7.52 2.24 12.94
C SER A 97 6.00 2.13 13.06
N LEU A 98 5.51 0.91 13.30
CA LEU A 98 4.07 0.68 13.51
C LEU A 98 3.55 1.46 14.71
N GLU A 99 4.32 1.52 15.79
CA GLU A 99 4.00 2.33 16.96
C GLU A 99 3.79 3.81 16.59
N LYS A 100 4.72 4.38 15.84
CA LYS A 100 4.62 5.77 15.37
C LYS A 100 3.45 6.00 14.43
N LEU A 101 3.15 5.05 13.55
CA LEU A 101 1.96 5.09 12.70
C LEU A 101 0.67 5.06 13.52
N LYS A 102 0.58 4.19 14.54
CA LYS A 102 -0.55 4.13 15.48
C LYS A 102 -0.76 5.47 16.20
N LYS A 103 0.34 6.09 16.66
CA LYS A 103 0.30 7.41 17.29
C LYS A 103 -0.21 8.50 16.33
N TYR A 104 0.26 8.51 15.08
CA TYR A 104 -0.16 9.51 14.09
C TYR A 104 -1.62 9.36 13.67
N THR A 105 -2.06 8.13 13.44
CA THR A 105 -3.42 7.86 12.95
C THR A 105 -4.44 7.71 14.08
N LYS A 106 -3.99 7.67 15.33
CA LYS A 106 -4.80 7.34 16.53
C LYS A 106 -5.63 6.07 16.34
N ASN A 107 -5.09 5.10 15.58
CA ASN A 107 -5.77 3.85 15.22
C ASN A 107 -4.84 2.66 15.48
N GLN A 108 -5.34 1.62 16.15
CA GLN A 108 -4.57 0.42 16.50
C GLN A 108 -4.63 -0.67 15.43
N ASN A 109 -5.57 -0.59 14.49
CA ASN A 109 -5.80 -1.61 13.48
C ASN A 109 -4.92 -1.41 12.23
N ILE A 110 -3.60 -1.44 12.41
CA ILE A 110 -2.61 -1.22 11.35
C ILE A 110 -1.85 -2.50 11.04
N THR A 111 -1.70 -2.80 9.76
CA THR A 111 -0.80 -3.84 9.25
C THR A 111 0.13 -3.21 8.23
N ARG A 112 1.44 -3.42 8.37
CA ARG A 112 2.41 -3.09 7.32
C ARG A 112 2.37 -4.16 6.25
N VAL A 113 2.38 -3.71 5.01
CA VAL A 113 2.45 -4.59 3.84
C VAL A 113 3.49 -4.02 2.89
N ILE A 114 4.42 -4.85 2.43
CA ILE A 114 5.41 -4.44 1.44
C ILE A 114 5.17 -5.20 0.14
N PRO A 115 4.42 -4.60 -0.76
CA PRO A 115 4.26 -5.11 -2.11
C PRO A 115 5.45 -4.71 -2.97
N LEU A 116 5.81 -5.57 -3.91
CA LEU A 116 6.71 -5.26 -5.01
C LEU A 116 5.89 -4.91 -6.27
N PRO A 117 6.48 -4.23 -7.27
CA PRO A 117 5.76 -3.87 -8.51
C PRO A 117 5.09 -5.03 -9.23
N PHE A 118 5.62 -6.26 -9.08
CA PHE A 118 5.06 -7.51 -9.64
C PHE A 118 3.66 -7.84 -9.15
N ILE A 119 3.18 -7.21 -8.07
CA ILE A 119 1.81 -7.32 -7.59
C ILE A 119 0.77 -6.96 -8.67
N GLY A 120 1.13 -6.10 -9.62
CA GLY A 120 0.27 -5.71 -10.75
C GLY A 120 -0.06 -6.87 -11.70
N ILE A 121 0.79 -7.90 -11.73
CA ILE A 121 0.57 -9.15 -12.46
C ILE A 121 0.27 -10.34 -11.53
N LYS A 122 -0.05 -10.06 -10.29
CA LYS A 122 -0.37 -11.03 -9.21
C LYS A 122 0.76 -12.02 -8.95
N LYS A 123 2.01 -11.56 -8.95
CA LYS A 123 3.21 -12.35 -8.70
C LYS A 123 4.09 -11.70 -7.62
N GLY A 124 5.02 -12.49 -7.11
CA GLY A 124 6.04 -12.07 -6.16
C GLY A 124 5.62 -12.13 -4.70
N PRO A 125 6.59 -12.00 -3.79
CA PRO A 125 6.35 -12.03 -2.36
C PRO A 125 5.70 -10.74 -1.88
N ILE A 126 4.79 -10.88 -0.91
CA ILE A 126 4.12 -9.77 -0.22
C ILE A 126 4.29 -9.99 1.27
N ILE A 127 5.12 -9.17 1.90
CA ILE A 127 5.41 -9.28 3.32
C ILE A 127 4.34 -8.55 4.11
N ILE A 128 3.76 -9.17 5.13
CA ILE A 128 2.81 -8.56 6.04
C ILE A 128 3.29 -8.64 7.50
N CYS A 129 3.15 -7.55 8.26
CA CYS A 129 3.55 -7.43 9.66
C CYS A 129 2.67 -6.38 10.39
N PRO A 130 2.10 -6.69 11.56
CA PRO A 130 1.94 -8.04 12.11
C PRO A 130 0.98 -8.88 11.26
N SER A 131 1.00 -10.19 11.51
CA SER A 131 0.06 -11.11 10.87
C SER A 131 -1.40 -10.69 11.13
N ASP A 132 -2.20 -10.71 10.08
CA ASP A 132 -3.65 -10.44 10.14
C ASP A 132 -4.36 -11.31 9.11
N LYS A 133 -5.23 -12.21 9.56
CA LYS A 133 -5.94 -13.18 8.71
C LYS A 133 -6.75 -12.53 7.57
N ARG A 134 -7.33 -11.33 7.80
CA ARG A 134 -8.12 -10.63 6.77
C ARG A 134 -7.21 -10.02 5.72
N VAL A 135 -6.09 -9.42 6.16
CA VAL A 135 -5.07 -8.84 5.28
C VAL A 135 -4.41 -9.95 4.47
N LYS A 136 -4.04 -11.06 5.12
CA LYS A 136 -3.50 -12.23 4.42
C LYS A 136 -4.42 -12.70 3.30
N ARG A 137 -5.69 -13.02 3.61
CA ARG A 137 -6.68 -13.45 2.60
C ARG A 137 -6.87 -12.47 1.44
N PHE A 138 -6.71 -11.16 1.71
CA PHE A 138 -6.79 -10.14 0.67
C PHE A 138 -5.57 -10.21 -0.25
N PHE A 139 -4.37 -10.25 0.32
CA PHE A 139 -3.13 -10.22 -0.44
C PHE A 139 -2.76 -11.56 -1.07
N ASP A 140 -3.23 -12.70 -0.56
CA ASP A 140 -3.12 -14.03 -1.20
C ASP A 140 -3.76 -14.08 -2.61
N LYS A 141 -4.66 -13.13 -2.93
CA LYS A 141 -5.21 -12.98 -4.28
C LYS A 141 -4.31 -12.17 -5.22
N LEU A 142 -3.22 -11.60 -4.70
CA LEU A 142 -2.34 -10.67 -5.39
C LEU A 142 -0.90 -11.16 -5.50
N GLY A 143 -0.52 -12.20 -4.76
CA GLY A 143 0.82 -12.77 -4.74
C GLY A 143 1.02 -13.73 -3.58
N THR A 144 2.26 -14.14 -3.32
CA THR A 144 2.61 -15.05 -2.23
C THR A 144 2.81 -14.26 -0.94
N VAL A 145 1.94 -14.44 0.04
CA VAL A 145 2.02 -13.72 1.32
C VAL A 145 3.01 -14.40 2.26
N ILE A 146 3.93 -13.60 2.81
CA ILE A 146 4.87 -14.00 3.86
C ILE A 146 4.49 -13.25 5.14
N GLU A 147 4.05 -13.98 6.16
CA GLU A 147 3.62 -13.42 7.44
C GLU A 147 4.80 -13.29 8.40
N ILE A 148 4.96 -12.09 8.96
CA ILE A 148 5.98 -11.80 9.96
C ILE A 148 5.29 -11.32 11.24
N LYS A 149 5.58 -12.01 12.34
CA LYS A 149 4.96 -11.72 13.64
C LYS A 149 5.52 -10.43 14.26
N ASN A 150 6.81 -10.17 14.07
CA ASN A 150 7.56 -9.13 14.77
C ASN A 150 8.13 -8.10 13.80
N GLU A 151 7.92 -6.81 14.08
CA GLU A 151 8.43 -5.70 13.26
C GLU A 151 9.97 -5.67 13.20
N LYS A 152 10.67 -6.09 14.26
CA LYS A 152 12.12 -6.15 14.29
C LYS A 152 12.66 -7.10 13.22
N ILE A 153 12.06 -8.28 13.11
CA ILE A 153 12.39 -9.26 12.06
C ILE A 153 12.05 -8.71 10.67
N SER A 154 10.95 -7.97 10.55
CA SER A 154 10.55 -7.42 9.25
C SER A 154 11.59 -6.47 8.65
N LYS A 155 12.41 -5.80 9.46
CA LYS A 155 13.48 -4.92 8.97
C LYS A 155 14.49 -5.65 8.09
N ASN A 156 14.82 -6.89 8.40
CA ASN A 156 15.77 -7.70 7.61
C ASN A 156 15.27 -7.89 6.18
N PHE A 157 13.96 -8.09 6.00
CA PHE A 157 13.37 -8.22 4.68
C PHE A 157 13.37 -6.91 3.86
N TRP A 158 13.29 -5.76 4.54
CA TRP A 158 13.44 -4.45 3.84
C TRP A 158 14.85 -4.30 3.30
N THR A 159 15.84 -4.63 4.12
CA THR A 159 17.26 -4.56 3.73
C THR A 159 17.50 -5.47 2.52
N THR A 160 17.07 -6.73 2.60
CA THR A 160 17.21 -7.69 1.48
C THR A 160 16.52 -7.19 0.21
N SER A 161 15.28 -6.65 0.32
CA SER A 161 14.56 -6.16 -0.85
C SER A 161 15.19 -4.91 -1.49
N SER A 162 15.96 -4.12 -0.73
CA SER A 162 16.68 -2.96 -1.28
C SER A 162 17.83 -3.35 -2.20
N PHE A 163 18.37 -4.55 -2.08
CA PHE A 163 19.40 -5.09 -2.98
C PHE A 163 18.83 -5.54 -4.34
N MET A 164 17.52 -5.67 -4.49
CA MET A 164 16.96 -6.12 -5.76
C MET A 164 17.26 -5.16 -6.92
N ALA A 165 17.17 -3.86 -6.73
CA ALA A 165 17.44 -2.90 -7.78
C ALA A 165 18.91 -2.92 -8.25
N PRO A 166 19.93 -2.80 -7.36
CA PRO A 166 21.33 -2.97 -7.75
C PRO A 166 21.61 -4.34 -8.39
N PHE A 167 21.02 -5.42 -7.87
CA PHE A 167 21.19 -6.77 -8.43
C PHE A 167 20.69 -6.85 -9.88
N TYR A 168 19.48 -6.36 -10.17
CA TYR A 168 18.97 -6.33 -11.54
C TYR A 168 19.77 -5.40 -12.46
N GLN A 169 20.28 -4.29 -11.94
CA GLN A 169 21.17 -3.41 -12.70
C GLN A 169 22.49 -4.10 -13.05
N MET A 170 23.08 -4.82 -12.09
CA MET A 170 24.29 -5.61 -12.31
C MET A 170 24.06 -6.73 -13.35
N MET A 171 22.95 -7.47 -13.23
CA MET A 171 22.56 -8.49 -14.21
C MET A 171 22.39 -7.90 -15.62
N ARG A 172 21.84 -6.70 -15.74
CA ARG A 172 21.68 -6.03 -17.03
C ARG A 172 23.01 -5.66 -17.66
N VAL A 173 23.95 -5.12 -16.89
CA VAL A 173 25.30 -4.74 -17.40
C VAL A 173 26.12 -5.97 -17.80
N THR A 174 25.86 -7.15 -17.22
CA THR A 174 26.58 -8.39 -17.56
C THR A 174 25.93 -9.19 -18.69
N SER A 175 24.76 -8.77 -19.18
CA SER A 175 24.04 -9.44 -20.29
C SER A 175 24.15 -8.70 -21.64
N ASP A 176 24.79 -7.53 -21.65
CA ASP A 176 25.18 -6.78 -22.84
C ASP A 176 26.65 -7.08 -23.18
#